data_36745cc0a1df4b5aa7211e4d74d8d230
#
_entry.id   36745cc0a1df4b5aa7211e4d74d8d230
#
_cell.length_a   1.000
_cell.length_b   1.000
_cell.length_c   1.000
_cell.angle_alpha   90.00
_cell.angle_beta   90.00
_cell.angle_gamma   90.00
#
_symmetry.space_group_name_H-M   'P 1'
#
loop_
_entity.id
_entity.type
_entity.pdbx_description
1 polymer ?
#
loop_
_entity_poly.entity_id
_entity_poly.type
_entity_poly.pdbx_seq_one_letter_code
_entity_poly.pdbx_strand_id
1 'polypeptide(L)'
;IEKKEQIDEMRKEFLSNVSHELKTPLALIQGYSEGLKECINDDAESRDFYCDVIMDEADKMNKMVKKLLTLNQLEFGNDTVEMARFDITELINGVLQSSSIMAAQKKVNISFYNEGPVYVWGDEFKVEEVITNYLTNAMNHADGERRIEIRFSFHDNLVRTSVFNTGDPIPEEDIDKIWVKFYKVDKARTREYGGSGIGLSIVKAIMDSFHQKCGVINHEDGVEFWMELETHS
;
A
#
# COMPACT_ATOMS: atom_id res chain seq x y z
N ILE A 1 -7.41 21.81 25.29
CA ILE A 1 -6.32 21.08 25.96
C ILE A 1 -6.31 19.65 25.48
N GLU A 2 -7.38 18.89 25.59
CA GLU A 2 -7.52 17.48 25.15
C GLU A 2 -7.08 17.23 23.68
N LYS A 3 -7.50 18.10 22.76
CA LYS A 3 -7.18 17.93 21.32
C LYS A 3 -5.68 18.08 21.02
N LYS A 4 -4.97 18.89 21.79
CA LYS A 4 -3.51 19.07 21.65
C LYS A 4 -2.74 17.89 22.23
N GLU A 5 -3.19 17.36 23.35
CA GLU A 5 -2.61 16.17 23.98
C GLU A 5 -2.77 14.93 23.10
N GLN A 6 -3.94 14.76 22.48
CA GLN A 6 -4.19 13.67 21.50
C GLN A 6 -3.26 13.76 20.27
N ILE A 7 -3.05 14.98 19.74
CA ILE A 7 -2.13 15.18 18.60
C ILE A 7 -0.69 14.87 19.00
N ASP A 8 -0.25 15.28 20.18
CA ASP A 8 1.10 15.01 20.67
C ASP A 8 1.33 13.52 20.94
N GLU A 9 0.31 12.81 21.41
CA GLU A 9 0.35 11.37 21.64
C GLU A 9 0.43 10.59 20.34
N MET A 10 -0.41 10.91 19.34
CA MET A 10 -0.35 10.34 17.99
C MET A 10 1.01 10.59 17.32
N ARG A 11 1.60 11.77 17.53
CA ARG A 11 2.92 12.09 16.98
C ARG A 11 4.04 11.27 17.62
N LYS A 12 3.97 11.04 18.93
CA LYS A 12 4.94 10.18 19.66
C LYS A 12 4.83 8.73 19.19
N GLU A 13 3.61 8.21 19.06
CA GLU A 13 3.36 6.87 18.57
C GLU A 13 3.87 6.69 17.13
N PHE A 14 3.60 7.66 16.26
CA PHE A 14 4.12 7.68 14.90
C PHE A 14 5.64 7.59 14.86
N LEU A 15 6.36 8.44 15.60
CA LEU A 15 7.82 8.43 15.66
C LEU A 15 8.38 7.12 16.25
N SER A 16 7.72 6.57 17.26
CA SER A 16 8.07 5.27 17.83
C SER A 16 7.95 4.14 16.79
N ASN A 17 6.86 4.12 16.04
CA ASN A 17 6.60 3.11 15.02
C ASN A 17 7.59 3.23 13.84
N VAL A 18 7.89 4.46 13.37
CA VAL A 18 8.95 4.69 12.37
C VAL A 18 10.29 4.14 12.86
N SER A 19 10.66 4.45 14.10
CA SER A 19 11.92 3.99 14.69
C SER A 19 11.99 2.46 14.75
N HIS A 20 10.91 1.79 15.12
CA HIS A 20 10.84 0.34 15.17
C HIS A 20 10.93 -0.32 13.79
N GLU A 21 10.19 0.19 12.81
CA GLU A 21 10.17 -0.33 11.45
C GLU A 21 11.53 -0.13 10.72
N LEU A 22 12.30 0.92 11.09
CA LEU A 22 13.64 1.15 10.56
C LEU A 22 14.72 0.35 11.28
N LYS A 23 14.57 0.05 12.58
CA LYS A 23 15.58 -0.71 13.33
C LYS A 23 15.79 -2.12 12.82
N THR A 24 14.73 -2.81 12.41
CA THR A 24 14.80 -4.20 11.96
C THR A 24 15.66 -4.36 10.71
N PRO A 25 15.39 -3.66 9.59
CA PRO A 25 16.23 -3.75 8.40
C PRO A 25 17.66 -3.25 8.66
N LEU A 26 17.83 -2.21 9.48
CA LEU A 26 19.15 -1.70 9.83
C LEU A 26 19.98 -2.74 10.59
N ALA A 27 19.39 -3.46 11.53
CA ALA A 27 20.06 -4.54 12.26
C ALA A 27 20.49 -5.69 11.34
N LEU A 28 19.67 -6.05 10.35
CA LEU A 28 20.01 -7.05 9.34
C LEU A 28 21.18 -6.57 8.46
N ILE A 29 21.13 -5.34 7.95
CA ILE A 29 22.21 -4.74 7.17
C ILE A 29 23.53 -4.77 7.97
N GLN A 30 23.51 -4.36 9.25
CA GLN A 30 24.67 -4.38 10.13
C GLN A 30 25.19 -5.80 10.33
N GLY A 31 24.34 -6.76 10.69
CA GLY A 31 24.75 -8.13 10.96
C GLY A 31 25.38 -8.81 9.73
N TYR A 32 24.77 -8.67 8.54
CA TYR A 32 25.33 -9.23 7.31
C TYR A 32 26.61 -8.52 6.86
N SER A 33 26.71 -7.20 7.09
CA SER A 33 27.93 -6.43 6.82
C SER A 33 29.09 -6.83 7.74
N GLU A 34 28.82 -7.10 9.03
CA GLU A 34 29.79 -7.64 9.98
C GLU A 34 30.23 -9.06 9.57
N GLY A 35 29.29 -9.92 9.16
CA GLY A 35 29.60 -11.24 8.62
C GLY A 35 30.53 -11.20 7.41
N LEU A 36 30.31 -10.28 6.48
CA LEU A 36 31.23 -10.05 5.35
C LEU A 36 32.61 -9.57 5.79
N LYS A 37 32.66 -8.64 6.75
CA LYS A 37 33.91 -8.04 7.25
C LYS A 37 34.76 -9.06 8.01
N GLU A 38 34.13 -9.95 8.75
CA GLU A 38 34.81 -10.99 9.54
C GLU A 38 35.11 -12.26 8.73
N CYS A 39 34.77 -12.26 7.44
CA CYS A 39 34.94 -13.41 6.52
C CYS A 39 34.27 -14.69 7.07
N ILE A 40 33.13 -14.55 7.74
CA ILE A 40 32.31 -15.68 8.16
C ILE A 40 31.71 -16.29 6.89
N ASN A 41 31.99 -17.58 6.62
CA ASN A 41 31.60 -18.23 5.37
C ASN A 41 32.16 -17.51 4.14
N ASP A 42 33.48 -17.57 3.93
CA ASP A 42 34.21 -16.86 2.86
C ASP A 42 34.12 -17.57 1.48
N ASP A 43 33.02 -18.25 1.21
CA ASP A 43 32.70 -18.76 -0.11
C ASP A 43 31.88 -17.72 -0.92
N ALA A 44 31.95 -17.84 -2.26
CA ALA A 44 31.31 -16.87 -3.15
C ALA A 44 29.78 -16.83 -2.99
N GLU A 45 29.15 -17.98 -2.79
CA GLU A 45 27.69 -18.10 -2.68
C GLU A 45 27.18 -17.41 -1.41
N SER A 46 27.85 -17.62 -0.27
CA SER A 46 27.53 -16.95 1.00
C SER A 46 27.71 -15.44 0.92
N ARG A 47 28.79 -14.98 0.24
CA ARG A 47 29.01 -13.54 0.06
C ARG A 47 27.93 -12.89 -0.81
N ASP A 48 27.56 -13.53 -1.91
CA ASP A 48 26.49 -13.04 -2.77
C ASP A 48 25.17 -12.99 -2.01
N PHE A 49 24.82 -14.03 -1.26
CA PHE A 49 23.64 -14.05 -0.41
C PHE A 49 23.63 -12.91 0.63
N TYR A 50 24.77 -12.62 1.29
CA TYR A 50 24.86 -11.53 2.26
C TYR A 50 24.69 -10.16 1.58
N CYS A 51 25.26 -9.97 0.41
CA CYS A 51 25.08 -8.76 -0.38
C CYS A 51 23.63 -8.57 -0.81
N ASP A 52 22.97 -9.63 -1.27
CA ASP A 52 21.56 -9.59 -1.69
C ASP A 52 20.64 -9.19 -0.52
N VAL A 53 20.86 -9.76 0.67
CA VAL A 53 20.08 -9.38 1.86
C VAL A 53 20.28 -7.90 2.21
N ILE A 54 21.53 -7.41 2.16
CA ILE A 54 21.83 -6.00 2.44
C ILE A 54 21.12 -5.08 1.43
N MET A 55 21.16 -5.43 0.15
CA MET A 55 20.50 -4.67 -0.92
C MET A 55 18.98 -4.66 -0.76
N ASP A 56 18.39 -5.80 -0.47
CA ASP A 56 16.94 -5.95 -0.28
C ASP A 56 16.44 -5.12 0.92
N GLU A 57 17.16 -5.17 2.04
CA GLU A 57 16.79 -4.40 3.24
C GLU A 57 16.97 -2.89 3.03
N ALA A 58 18.04 -2.47 2.31
CA ALA A 58 18.22 -1.08 1.93
C ALA A 58 17.09 -0.57 1.00
N ASP A 59 16.65 -1.39 0.04
CA ASP A 59 15.52 -1.05 -0.85
C ASP A 59 14.19 -0.94 -0.08
N LYS A 60 13.93 -1.84 0.87
CA LYS A 60 12.77 -1.75 1.77
C LYS A 60 12.77 -0.44 2.56
N MET A 61 13.93 -0.04 3.10
CA MET A 61 14.07 1.23 3.82
C MET A 61 13.80 2.43 2.91
N ASN A 62 14.35 2.44 1.69
CA ASN A 62 14.11 3.51 0.71
C ASN A 62 12.63 3.64 0.36
N LYS A 63 11.94 2.53 0.11
CA LYS A 63 10.48 2.51 -0.15
C LYS A 63 9.70 3.04 1.04
N MET A 64 10.09 2.70 2.26
CA MET A 64 9.44 3.22 3.48
C MET A 64 9.64 4.72 3.61
N VAL A 65 10.86 5.23 3.43
CA VAL A 65 11.16 6.67 3.50
C VAL A 65 10.35 7.45 2.47
N LYS A 66 10.25 6.97 1.24
CA LYS A 66 9.41 7.59 0.19
C LYS A 66 7.95 7.68 0.63
N LYS A 67 7.37 6.58 1.14
CA LYS A 67 5.98 6.57 1.63
C LYS A 67 5.75 7.54 2.79
N LEU A 68 6.72 7.65 3.71
CA LEU A 68 6.65 8.61 4.81
C LEU A 68 6.69 10.06 4.33
N LEU A 69 7.53 10.35 3.31
CA LEU A 69 7.58 11.68 2.70
C LEU A 69 6.27 12.03 2.00
N THR A 70 5.72 11.11 1.19
CA THR A 70 4.40 11.29 0.56
C THR A 70 3.32 11.56 1.59
N LEU A 71 3.25 10.75 2.65
CA LEU A 71 2.26 10.93 3.70
C LEU A 71 2.41 12.29 4.41
N ASN A 72 3.65 12.71 4.68
CA ASN A 72 3.92 14.01 5.29
C ASN A 72 3.50 15.18 4.37
N GLN A 73 3.76 15.08 3.07
CA GLN A 73 3.32 16.07 2.08
C GLN A 73 1.80 16.19 2.03
N LEU A 74 1.09 15.05 2.01
CA LEU A 74 -0.38 15.02 2.00
C LEU A 74 -1.02 15.61 3.26
N GLU A 75 -0.40 15.41 4.44
CA GLU A 75 -0.99 15.86 5.71
C GLU A 75 -0.60 17.30 6.11
N PHE A 76 0.61 17.71 5.81
CA PHE A 76 1.18 18.97 6.31
C PHE A 76 1.74 19.86 5.20
N GLY A 77 1.83 19.37 3.99
CA GLY A 77 2.36 20.11 2.85
C GLY A 77 1.31 21.00 2.20
N ASN A 78 1.79 22.02 1.49
CA ASN A 78 1.00 22.72 0.48
C ASN A 78 0.94 21.89 -0.79
N ASP A 79 0.60 20.58 -0.66
CA ASP A 79 0.51 19.71 -1.80
C ASP A 79 -0.72 20.13 -2.63
N THR A 80 -0.48 20.80 -3.74
CA THR A 80 -1.53 21.22 -4.66
C THR A 80 -2.04 19.98 -5.39
N VAL A 81 -3.31 19.65 -5.15
CA VAL A 81 -4.00 18.59 -5.89
C VAL A 81 -4.29 19.13 -7.29
N GLU A 82 -3.71 18.50 -8.30
CA GLU A 82 -3.93 18.86 -9.70
C GLU A 82 -5.14 18.09 -10.26
N MET A 83 -6.35 18.58 -9.95
CA MET A 83 -7.59 17.95 -10.40
C MET A 83 -7.73 18.09 -11.92
N ALA A 84 -7.77 16.96 -12.61
CA ALA A 84 -7.95 16.87 -14.06
C ALA A 84 -8.90 15.72 -14.41
N ARG A 85 -9.43 15.77 -15.64
CA ARG A 85 -10.20 14.66 -16.21
C ARG A 85 -9.25 13.70 -16.91
N PHE A 86 -9.28 12.43 -16.51
CA PHE A 86 -8.44 11.38 -17.10
C PHE A 86 -9.21 10.06 -17.26
N ASP A 87 -8.65 9.12 -18.01
CA ASP A 87 -9.21 7.78 -18.21
C ASP A 87 -8.66 6.82 -17.15
N ILE A 88 -9.49 6.47 -16.17
CA ILE A 88 -9.10 5.53 -15.09
C ILE A 88 -8.92 4.10 -15.62
N THR A 89 -9.52 3.73 -16.74
CA THR A 89 -9.29 2.42 -17.37
C THR A 89 -7.87 2.30 -17.89
N GLU A 90 -7.36 3.34 -18.55
CA GLU A 90 -5.98 3.39 -19.04
C GLU A 90 -4.99 3.37 -17.88
N LEU A 91 -5.24 4.15 -16.83
CA LEU A 91 -4.44 4.16 -15.61
C LEU A 91 -4.35 2.77 -14.97
N ILE A 92 -5.48 2.08 -14.75
CA ILE A 92 -5.50 0.74 -14.16
C ILE A 92 -4.73 -0.25 -15.02
N ASN A 93 -4.88 -0.21 -16.35
CA ASN A 93 -4.13 -1.08 -17.26
C ASN A 93 -2.61 -0.83 -17.15
N GLY A 94 -2.17 0.41 -17.01
CA GLY A 94 -0.77 0.78 -16.76
C GLY A 94 -0.24 0.19 -15.45
N VAL A 95 -1.00 0.30 -14.36
CA VAL A 95 -0.65 -0.29 -13.06
C VAL A 95 -0.59 -1.82 -13.13
N LEU A 96 -1.52 -2.46 -13.82
CA LEU A 96 -1.51 -3.92 -14.02
C LEU A 96 -0.29 -4.38 -14.80
N GLN A 97 0.08 -3.67 -15.86
CA GLN A 97 1.26 -3.97 -16.65
C GLN A 97 2.54 -3.85 -15.81
N SER A 98 2.69 -2.77 -15.05
CA SER A 98 3.86 -2.55 -14.18
C SER A 98 3.95 -3.56 -13.02
N SER A 99 2.81 -4.09 -12.58
CA SER A 99 2.71 -5.08 -11.49
C SER A 99 2.81 -6.54 -11.95
N SER A 100 2.90 -6.80 -13.25
CA SER A 100 2.82 -8.15 -13.84
C SER A 100 3.87 -9.13 -13.29
N ILE A 101 5.11 -8.66 -13.08
CA ILE A 101 6.20 -9.48 -12.54
C ILE A 101 5.88 -9.88 -11.09
N MET A 102 5.43 -8.93 -10.27
CA MET A 102 5.05 -9.20 -8.88
C MET A 102 3.86 -10.15 -8.80
N ALA A 103 2.85 -9.98 -9.66
CA ALA A 103 1.69 -10.86 -9.74
C ALA A 103 2.11 -12.30 -10.07
N ALA A 104 3.03 -12.48 -11.02
CA ALA A 104 3.57 -13.80 -11.38
C ALA A 104 4.36 -14.43 -10.23
N GLN A 105 5.22 -13.67 -9.54
CA GLN A 105 5.98 -14.14 -8.37
C GLN A 105 5.05 -14.58 -7.23
N LYS A 106 3.98 -13.83 -6.99
CA LYS A 106 2.97 -14.13 -5.96
C LYS A 106 1.94 -15.18 -6.40
N LYS A 107 1.98 -15.59 -7.66
CA LYS A 107 1.05 -16.57 -8.25
C LYS A 107 -0.42 -16.19 -8.06
N VAL A 108 -0.72 -14.90 -8.21
CA VAL A 108 -2.09 -14.37 -8.14
C VAL A 108 -2.68 -14.27 -9.54
N ASN A 109 -4.00 -14.48 -9.63
CA ASN A 109 -4.77 -14.33 -10.87
C ASN A 109 -5.57 -13.03 -10.79
N ILE A 110 -5.19 -12.03 -11.60
CA ILE A 110 -5.82 -10.72 -11.61
C ILE A 110 -6.73 -10.61 -12.82
N SER A 111 -7.97 -10.20 -12.59
CA SER A 111 -8.95 -9.92 -13.64
C SER A 111 -9.44 -8.47 -13.56
N PHE A 112 -9.48 -7.81 -14.71
CA PHE A 112 -10.07 -6.50 -14.91
C PHE A 112 -10.76 -6.51 -16.27
N TYR A 113 -12.08 -6.42 -16.27
CA TYR A 113 -12.89 -6.39 -17.48
C TYR A 113 -13.62 -5.06 -17.55
N ASN A 114 -13.35 -4.31 -18.60
CA ASN A 114 -14.06 -3.08 -18.91
C ASN A 114 -14.14 -2.85 -20.42
N GLU A 115 -15.30 -2.43 -20.89
CA GLU A 115 -15.58 -2.20 -22.33
C GLU A 115 -15.38 -0.73 -22.71
N GLY A 116 -14.19 -0.20 -22.57
CA GLY A 116 -13.85 1.13 -23.03
C GLY A 116 -13.39 2.11 -21.95
N PRO A 117 -13.18 3.38 -22.32
CA PRO A 117 -12.67 4.38 -21.40
C PRO A 117 -13.72 4.79 -20.36
N VAL A 118 -13.28 4.97 -19.13
CA VAL A 118 -14.05 5.54 -18.02
C VAL A 118 -13.35 6.80 -17.54
N TYR A 119 -14.00 7.94 -17.75
CA TYR A 119 -13.43 9.24 -17.39
C TYR A 119 -13.89 9.68 -16.00
N VAL A 120 -12.92 10.10 -15.19
CA VAL A 120 -13.12 10.59 -13.83
C VAL A 120 -12.36 11.88 -13.58
N TRP A 121 -12.73 12.62 -12.51
CA TRP A 121 -12.00 13.77 -12.01
C TRP A 121 -11.15 13.37 -10.81
N GLY A 122 -9.88 13.74 -10.85
CA GLY A 122 -8.90 13.48 -9.79
C GLY A 122 -7.52 13.96 -10.19
N ASP A 123 -6.58 13.83 -9.29
CA ASP A 123 -5.16 13.91 -9.60
C ASP A 123 -4.70 12.51 -10.03
N GLU A 124 -4.35 12.37 -11.32
CA GLU A 124 -4.05 11.07 -11.93
C GLU A 124 -2.91 10.34 -11.21
N PHE A 125 -1.84 11.04 -10.82
CA PHE A 125 -0.71 10.44 -10.09
C PHE A 125 -1.10 9.95 -8.70
N LYS A 126 -1.93 10.70 -7.99
CA LYS A 126 -2.44 10.30 -6.68
C LYS A 126 -3.41 9.12 -6.77
N VAL A 127 -4.26 9.09 -7.81
CA VAL A 127 -5.15 7.94 -8.06
C VAL A 127 -4.34 6.70 -8.44
N GLU A 128 -3.27 6.83 -9.24
CA GLU A 128 -2.34 5.75 -9.51
C GLU A 128 -1.75 5.17 -8.21
N GLU A 129 -1.38 6.03 -7.26
CA GLU A 129 -0.87 5.59 -5.96
C GLU A 129 -1.94 4.85 -5.14
N VAL A 130 -3.21 5.28 -5.18
CA VAL A 130 -4.32 4.57 -4.53
C VAL A 130 -4.48 3.16 -5.12
N ILE A 131 -4.57 3.05 -6.45
CA ILE A 131 -4.72 1.75 -7.13
C ILE A 131 -3.53 0.84 -6.84
N THR A 132 -2.31 1.38 -6.89
CA THR A 132 -1.08 0.63 -6.60
C THR A 132 -1.07 0.10 -5.15
N ASN A 133 -1.51 0.91 -4.17
CA ASN A 133 -1.61 0.48 -2.78
C ASN A 133 -2.68 -0.62 -2.61
N TYR A 134 -3.86 -0.49 -3.22
CA TYR A 134 -4.90 -1.51 -3.18
C TYR A 134 -4.43 -2.81 -3.83
N LEU A 135 -3.84 -2.73 -5.02
CA LEU A 135 -3.38 -3.91 -5.75
C LEU A 135 -2.23 -4.62 -5.01
N THR A 136 -1.27 -3.87 -4.46
CA THR A 136 -0.18 -4.43 -3.66
C THR A 136 -0.72 -5.09 -2.40
N ASN A 137 -1.70 -4.48 -1.73
CA ASN A 137 -2.37 -5.06 -0.57
C ASN A 137 -3.08 -6.36 -0.94
N ALA A 138 -3.87 -6.35 -2.03
CA ALA A 138 -4.54 -7.53 -2.54
C ALA A 138 -3.57 -8.67 -2.87
N MET A 139 -2.46 -8.39 -3.56
CA MET A 139 -1.43 -9.39 -3.87
C MET A 139 -0.74 -9.97 -2.62
N ASN A 140 -0.61 -9.17 -1.55
CA ASN A 140 0.01 -9.63 -0.31
C ASN A 140 -0.94 -10.48 0.56
N HIS A 141 -2.24 -10.26 0.45
CA HIS A 141 -3.25 -10.90 1.30
C HIS A 141 -4.12 -11.91 0.57
N ALA A 142 -3.99 -12.02 -0.77
CA ALA A 142 -4.69 -13.04 -1.54
C ALA A 142 -4.27 -14.45 -1.09
N ASP A 143 -5.26 -15.28 -0.74
CA ASP A 143 -5.08 -16.66 -0.31
C ASP A 143 -6.11 -17.58 -0.97
N GLY A 144 -5.99 -18.90 -0.77
CA GLY A 144 -6.86 -19.90 -1.39
C GLY A 144 -6.70 -19.89 -2.91
N GLU A 145 -7.73 -19.46 -3.62
CA GLU A 145 -7.74 -19.33 -5.09
C GLU A 145 -6.79 -18.23 -5.61
N ARG A 146 -6.31 -17.35 -4.73
CA ARG A 146 -5.43 -16.22 -5.07
C ARG A 146 -5.96 -15.35 -6.20
N ARG A 147 -7.27 -15.14 -6.20
CA ARG A 147 -8.00 -14.36 -7.19
C ARG A 147 -8.08 -12.90 -6.74
N ILE A 148 -7.79 -12.00 -7.68
CA ILE A 148 -7.95 -10.56 -7.51
C ILE A 148 -8.84 -10.06 -8.64
N GLU A 149 -9.84 -9.25 -8.30
CA GLU A 149 -10.76 -8.69 -9.28
C GLU A 149 -10.85 -7.18 -9.12
N ILE A 150 -10.68 -6.46 -10.22
CA ILE A 150 -10.91 -5.02 -10.28
C ILE A 150 -12.22 -4.79 -11.01
N ARG A 151 -13.10 -3.96 -10.45
CA ARG A 151 -14.44 -3.71 -10.98
C ARG A 151 -14.80 -2.23 -10.88
N PHE A 152 -15.61 -1.78 -11.81
CA PHE A 152 -16.32 -0.51 -11.73
C PHE A 152 -17.78 -0.73 -11.35
N SER A 153 -18.31 0.15 -10.51
CA SER A 153 -19.75 0.33 -10.34
C SER A 153 -20.08 1.81 -10.44
N PHE A 154 -21.21 2.11 -11.08
CA PHE A 154 -21.62 3.47 -11.40
C PHE A 154 -22.84 3.85 -10.55
N HIS A 155 -22.75 4.98 -9.86
CA HIS A 155 -23.80 5.51 -9.01
C HIS A 155 -23.92 7.02 -9.24
N ASP A 156 -25.00 7.46 -9.89
CA ASP A 156 -25.19 8.85 -10.25
C ASP A 156 -23.98 9.44 -11.01
N ASN A 157 -23.29 10.40 -10.39
CA ASN A 157 -22.09 11.05 -10.95
C ASN A 157 -20.79 10.45 -10.42
N LEU A 158 -20.84 9.28 -9.76
CA LEU A 158 -19.69 8.63 -9.14
C LEU A 158 -19.35 7.32 -9.83
N VAL A 159 -18.05 7.08 -10.00
CA VAL A 159 -17.48 5.78 -10.34
C VAL A 159 -16.83 5.23 -9.09
N ARG A 160 -17.33 4.10 -8.61
CA ARG A 160 -16.65 3.32 -7.59
C ARG A 160 -15.74 2.30 -8.26
N THR A 161 -14.47 2.41 -7.98
CA THR A 161 -13.45 1.42 -8.35
C THR A 161 -13.18 0.53 -7.17
N SER A 162 -13.36 -0.78 -7.34
CA SER A 162 -13.17 -1.79 -6.31
C SER A 162 -12.03 -2.73 -6.68
N VAL A 163 -11.22 -3.12 -5.69
CA VAL A 163 -10.20 -4.16 -5.78
C VAL A 163 -10.53 -5.22 -4.75
N PHE A 164 -11.03 -6.36 -5.21
CA PHE A 164 -11.34 -7.52 -4.39
C PHE A 164 -10.18 -8.52 -4.43
N ASN A 165 -9.89 -9.18 -3.31
CA ASN A 165 -9.03 -10.37 -3.25
C ASN A 165 -9.65 -11.47 -2.40
N THR A 166 -9.46 -12.72 -2.81
CA THR A 166 -9.76 -13.88 -1.97
C THR A 166 -8.83 -13.93 -0.77
N GLY A 167 -9.33 -14.38 0.38
CA GLY A 167 -8.57 -14.51 1.63
C GLY A 167 -9.43 -14.31 2.86
N ASP A 168 -8.79 -14.31 4.02
CA ASP A 168 -9.48 -14.12 5.30
C ASP A 168 -10.09 -12.71 5.40
N PRO A 169 -11.31 -12.56 5.91
CA PRO A 169 -11.91 -11.26 6.19
C PRO A 169 -11.13 -10.52 7.28
N ILE A 170 -11.20 -9.20 7.23
CA ILE A 170 -10.62 -8.35 8.28
C ILE A 170 -11.50 -8.46 9.53
N PRO A 171 -10.94 -8.69 10.74
CA PRO A 171 -11.73 -8.67 11.98
C PRO A 171 -12.53 -7.36 12.12
N GLU A 172 -13.77 -7.44 12.58
CA GLU A 172 -14.65 -6.26 12.67
C GLU A 172 -14.06 -5.15 13.53
N GLU A 173 -13.36 -5.50 14.61
CA GLU A 173 -12.67 -4.55 15.48
C GLU A 173 -11.48 -3.84 14.83
N ASP A 174 -11.03 -4.31 13.68
CA ASP A 174 -9.86 -3.77 12.96
C ASP A 174 -10.23 -2.94 11.73
N ILE A 175 -11.48 -3.02 11.26
CA ILE A 175 -11.95 -2.32 10.04
C ILE A 175 -11.66 -0.83 10.07
N ASP A 176 -11.87 -0.16 11.19
CA ASP A 176 -11.57 1.27 11.34
C ASP A 176 -10.08 1.54 11.55
N LYS A 177 -9.35 0.57 12.10
CA LYS A 177 -7.93 0.72 12.46
C LYS A 177 -6.98 0.52 11.29
N ILE A 178 -7.38 -0.22 10.25
CA ILE A 178 -6.52 -0.48 9.07
C ILE A 178 -6.11 0.81 8.34
N TRP A 179 -6.84 1.90 8.52
CA TRP A 179 -6.54 3.22 7.96
C TRP A 179 -5.54 4.02 8.80
N VAL A 180 -5.24 3.55 10.01
CA VAL A 180 -4.27 4.19 10.92
C VAL A 180 -2.86 3.80 10.50
N LYS A 181 -1.94 4.75 10.56
CA LYS A 181 -0.52 4.58 10.20
C LYS A 181 0.12 3.46 11.01
N PHE A 182 0.88 2.59 10.34
CA PHE A 182 1.60 1.45 10.91
C PHE A 182 0.70 0.37 11.54
N TYR A 183 -0.61 0.51 11.44
CA TYR A 183 -1.50 -0.53 11.91
C TYR A 183 -1.38 -1.79 11.04
N LYS A 184 -1.35 -2.93 11.68
CA LYS A 184 -1.24 -4.25 11.04
C LYS A 184 -2.15 -5.22 11.80
N VAL A 185 -3.11 -5.82 11.12
CA VAL A 185 -4.04 -6.81 11.68
C VAL A 185 -3.27 -8.01 12.21
N ASP A 186 -2.31 -8.53 11.45
CA ASP A 186 -1.44 -9.64 11.84
C ASP A 186 0.04 -9.26 11.70
N LYS A 187 0.71 -9.05 12.84
CA LYS A 187 2.13 -8.68 12.89
C LYS A 187 3.06 -9.79 12.43
N ALA A 188 2.66 -11.06 12.54
CA ALA A 188 3.49 -12.18 12.15
C ALA A 188 3.47 -12.37 10.63
N ARG A 189 2.28 -12.37 10.02
CA ARG A 189 2.08 -12.53 8.57
C ARG A 189 2.66 -11.34 7.78
N THR A 190 2.59 -10.14 8.35
CA THR A 190 3.10 -8.92 7.70
C THR A 190 4.63 -8.85 7.65
N ARG A 191 5.35 -9.53 8.55
CA ARG A 191 6.82 -9.64 8.48
C ARG A 191 7.27 -10.44 7.26
N GLU A 192 6.53 -11.45 6.88
CA GLU A 192 6.81 -12.31 5.73
C GLU A 192 6.62 -11.57 4.40
N TYR A 193 5.64 -10.66 4.31
CA TYR A 193 5.30 -9.93 3.08
C TYR A 193 5.82 -8.48 3.02
N GLY A 194 6.50 -7.99 4.07
CA GLY A 194 7.19 -6.68 4.06
C GLY A 194 6.27 -5.46 4.06
N GLY A 195 5.03 -5.58 4.50
CA GLY A 195 4.08 -4.46 4.57
C GLY A 195 4.46 -3.44 5.65
N SER A 196 4.61 -2.16 5.30
CA SER A 196 4.94 -1.08 6.23
C SER A 196 3.77 -0.59 7.10
N GLY A 197 2.52 -0.99 6.78
CA GLY A 197 1.32 -0.47 7.44
C GLY A 197 1.02 1.01 7.12
N ILE A 198 1.64 1.57 6.06
CA ILE A 198 1.45 2.98 5.66
C ILE A 198 0.53 3.09 4.43
N GLY A 199 0.42 2.05 3.60
CA GLY A 199 -0.26 2.13 2.31
C GLY A 199 -1.72 2.59 2.39
N LEU A 200 -2.51 2.02 3.30
CA LEU A 200 -3.93 2.41 3.46
C LEU A 200 -4.09 3.79 4.08
N SER A 201 -3.17 4.24 4.94
CA SER A 201 -3.20 5.62 5.45
C SER A 201 -2.87 6.66 4.37
N ILE A 202 -2.03 6.32 3.39
CA ILE A 202 -1.81 7.15 2.18
C ILE A 202 -3.09 7.23 1.36
N VAL A 203 -3.73 6.09 1.10
CA VAL A 203 -5.03 6.06 0.39
C VAL A 203 -6.03 6.98 1.08
N LYS A 204 -6.19 6.86 2.39
CA LYS A 204 -7.10 7.71 3.16
C LYS A 204 -6.78 9.19 3.03
N ALA A 205 -5.49 9.57 3.15
CA ALA A 205 -5.05 10.95 3.01
C ALA A 205 -5.31 11.52 1.60
N ILE A 206 -5.06 10.73 0.54
CA ILE A 206 -5.36 11.12 -0.84
C ILE A 206 -6.86 11.33 -1.03
N MET A 207 -7.70 10.37 -0.63
CA MET A 207 -9.14 10.46 -0.81
C MET A 207 -9.76 11.61 -0.01
N ASP A 208 -9.24 11.87 1.20
CA ASP A 208 -9.63 13.04 2.00
C ASP A 208 -9.24 14.36 1.32
N SER A 209 -8.07 14.43 0.65
CA SER A 209 -7.65 15.62 -0.12
C SER A 209 -8.54 15.90 -1.33
N PHE A 210 -9.17 14.88 -1.89
CA PHE A 210 -10.17 15.00 -2.97
C PHE A 210 -11.59 15.26 -2.44
N HIS A 211 -11.80 15.19 -1.12
CA HIS A 211 -13.14 15.15 -0.49
C HIS A 211 -14.01 14.00 -1.00
N GLN A 212 -13.37 12.90 -1.39
CA GLN A 212 -14.01 11.69 -1.91
C GLN A 212 -13.93 10.54 -0.90
N LYS A 213 -14.73 9.51 -1.11
CA LYS A 213 -14.87 8.38 -0.19
C LYS A 213 -14.01 7.20 -0.60
N CYS A 214 -13.51 6.48 0.38
CA CYS A 214 -12.94 5.15 0.24
C CYS A 214 -13.38 4.26 1.41
N GLY A 215 -13.27 2.96 1.24
CA GLY A 215 -13.67 2.03 2.29
C GLY A 215 -13.25 0.59 1.99
N VAL A 216 -13.73 -0.29 2.85
CA VAL A 216 -13.51 -1.73 2.78
C VAL A 216 -14.82 -2.47 3.04
N ILE A 217 -15.00 -3.61 2.39
CA ILE A 217 -16.12 -4.52 2.56
C ILE A 217 -15.57 -5.93 2.73
N ASN A 218 -15.95 -6.61 3.80
CA ASN A 218 -15.71 -8.04 3.95
C ASN A 218 -16.75 -8.84 3.17
N HIS A 219 -16.29 -9.85 2.46
CA HIS A 219 -17.10 -10.89 1.82
C HIS A 219 -16.83 -12.24 2.48
N GLU A 220 -17.64 -13.25 2.20
CA GLU A 220 -17.48 -14.60 2.76
C GLU A 220 -16.13 -15.23 2.35
N ASP A 221 -15.63 -14.90 1.14
CA ASP A 221 -14.45 -15.47 0.53
C ASP A 221 -13.29 -14.47 0.35
N GLY A 222 -13.41 -13.24 0.89
CA GLY A 222 -12.36 -12.24 0.70
C GLY A 222 -12.68 -10.84 1.19
N VAL A 223 -11.89 -9.90 0.73
CA VAL A 223 -11.94 -8.48 1.12
C VAL A 223 -11.96 -7.61 -0.13
N GLU A 224 -12.79 -6.58 -0.14
CA GLU A 224 -12.91 -5.59 -1.21
C GLU A 224 -12.56 -4.21 -0.67
N PHE A 225 -11.51 -3.60 -1.21
CA PHE A 225 -11.20 -2.19 -1.02
C PHE A 225 -11.77 -1.37 -2.17
N TRP A 226 -12.34 -0.22 -1.87
CA TRP A 226 -12.97 0.63 -2.88
C TRP A 226 -12.67 2.11 -2.67
N MET A 227 -12.73 2.87 -3.77
CA MET A 227 -12.72 4.33 -3.79
C MET A 227 -13.79 4.85 -4.76
N GLU A 228 -14.28 6.07 -4.53
CA GLU A 228 -15.22 6.77 -5.40
C GLU A 228 -14.59 8.01 -5.98
N LEU A 229 -14.80 8.24 -7.28
CA LEU A 229 -14.40 9.45 -7.97
C LEU A 229 -15.57 10.01 -8.78
N GLU A 230 -15.62 11.33 -8.89
CA GLU A 230 -16.65 11.99 -9.70
C GLU A 230 -16.36 11.84 -11.20
N THR A 231 -17.43 11.74 -12.01
CA THR A 231 -17.35 11.72 -13.49
C THR A 231 -17.37 13.13 -14.08
N HIS A 232 -17.77 14.13 -13.29
CA HIS A 232 -17.90 15.54 -13.68
C HIS A 232 -17.23 16.42 -12.63
N SER A 233 -16.76 17.59 -13.08
CA SER A 233 -16.19 18.64 -12.19
C SER A 233 -17.31 19.40 -11.44
#